data_932c8e10dcd8124fecf5bcf7cd9f38da
#
_entry.id   932c8e10dcd8124fecf5bcf7cd9f38da
#
_cell.length_a   1.000
_cell.length_b   1.000
_cell.length_c   1.000
_cell.angle_alpha   90.00
_cell.angle_beta   90.00
_cell.angle_gamma   90.00
#
_symmetry.space_group_name_H-M   'P 1'
#
loop_
_entity.id
_entity.type
_entity.pdbx_description
1 polymer ?
#
loop_
_entity_poly.entity_id
_entity_poly.type
_entity_poly.pdbx_seq_one_letter_code
_entity_poly.pdbx_strand_id
1 'polypeptide(L)'
;RLTTWVIDDGSLDRTPQLLDQLAERHSGLNVIHRPRNAGGGKSGALNTALAQLSGDWLLVLDADAQLQEDLLERLVPYALDGGWSAVQLRKAVIDADCNWLTRSQAMEMALDAVVQTGRLASGGIAELRGNGQLIRRSVLEESGGFNEDTVTDDLDLSFRLLTHGALVGMLWDPPVQEEAVPGLQAL
;
A
#
# COMPACT_ATOMS: atom_id res chain seq x y z
N ARG A 1 8.33 14.93 -8.98
CA ARG A 1 9.56 14.16 -8.74
C ARG A 1 9.21 12.94 -7.91
N LEU A 2 9.63 11.73 -8.34
CA LEU A 2 9.44 10.48 -7.62
C LEU A 2 10.67 10.21 -6.73
N THR A 3 10.44 9.77 -5.49
CA THR A 3 11.46 9.22 -4.58
C THR A 3 10.94 7.91 -4.01
N THR A 4 11.79 6.90 -3.92
CA THR A 4 11.46 5.61 -3.33
C THR A 4 12.08 5.51 -1.95
N TRP A 5 11.29 5.02 -0.99
CA TRP A 5 11.72 4.75 0.37
C TRP A 5 11.48 3.28 0.70
N VAL A 6 12.51 2.59 1.14
CA VAL A 6 12.40 1.22 1.63
C VAL A 6 12.67 1.22 3.12
N ILE A 7 11.77 0.59 3.87
CA ILE A 7 11.87 0.50 5.33
C ILE A 7 12.21 -0.94 5.68
N ASP A 8 13.39 -1.14 6.22
CA ASP A 8 13.81 -2.40 6.80
C ASP A 8 13.48 -2.40 8.29
N ASP A 9 12.52 -3.22 8.69
CA ASP A 9 12.01 -3.29 10.06
C ASP A 9 12.79 -4.35 10.89
N GLY A 10 14.12 -4.24 10.86
CA GLY A 10 15.01 -5.04 11.69
C GLY A 10 15.27 -6.44 11.16
N SER A 11 15.48 -6.60 9.86
CA SER A 11 15.85 -7.87 9.22
C SER A 11 17.14 -8.44 9.79
N LEU A 12 17.22 -9.78 9.88
CA LEU A 12 18.38 -10.51 10.43
C LEU A 12 19.23 -11.18 9.35
N ASP A 13 18.76 -11.17 8.13
CA ASP A 13 19.45 -11.72 6.98
C ASP A 13 20.33 -10.65 6.27
N ARG A 14 20.58 -10.83 4.98
CA ARG A 14 21.38 -9.89 4.19
C ARG A 14 20.59 -8.69 3.67
N THR A 15 19.32 -8.54 4.04
CA THR A 15 18.46 -7.46 3.54
C THR A 15 19.06 -6.06 3.80
N PRO A 16 19.53 -5.70 5.03
CA PRO A 16 20.08 -4.38 5.27
C PRO A 16 21.25 -4.04 4.33
N GLN A 17 22.22 -4.96 4.21
CA GLN A 17 23.41 -4.75 3.36
C GLN A 17 23.05 -4.64 1.87
N LEU A 18 22.04 -5.39 1.41
CA LEU A 18 21.58 -5.32 0.03
C LEU A 18 20.88 -4.00 -0.26
N LEU A 19 20.09 -3.50 0.69
CA LEU A 19 19.41 -2.21 0.58
C LEU A 19 20.43 -1.05 0.53
N ASP A 20 21.46 -1.07 1.37
CA ASP A 20 22.54 -0.08 1.35
C ASP A 20 23.24 -0.05 -0.02
N GLN A 21 23.62 -1.22 -0.54
CA GLN A 21 24.24 -1.35 -1.85
C GLN A 21 23.35 -0.85 -3.00
N LEU A 22 22.03 -1.05 -2.89
CA LEU A 22 21.08 -0.53 -3.87
C LEU A 22 20.96 0.99 -3.77
N ALA A 23 20.90 1.54 -2.57
CA ALA A 23 20.84 2.98 -2.35
C ALA A 23 22.08 3.72 -2.86
N GLU A 24 23.28 3.13 -2.73
CA GLU A 24 24.52 3.67 -3.32
C GLU A 24 24.45 3.76 -4.85
N ARG A 25 23.74 2.82 -5.50
CA ARG A 25 23.62 2.76 -6.97
C ARG A 25 22.47 3.58 -7.53
N HIS A 26 21.44 3.84 -6.72
CA HIS A 26 20.21 4.49 -7.15
C HIS A 26 19.92 5.73 -6.30
N SER A 27 20.26 6.91 -6.80
CA SER A 27 20.11 8.19 -6.07
C SER A 27 18.67 8.57 -5.72
N GLY A 28 17.68 7.89 -6.30
CA GLY A 28 16.25 8.06 -5.99
C GLY A 28 15.73 7.11 -4.90
N LEU A 29 16.59 6.17 -4.44
CA LEU A 29 16.26 5.21 -3.40
C LEU A 29 16.81 5.67 -2.05
N ASN A 30 15.93 5.74 -1.05
CA ASN A 30 16.27 6.03 0.33
C ASN A 30 15.95 4.78 1.18
N VAL A 31 16.77 4.50 2.17
CA VAL A 31 16.59 3.36 3.06
C VAL A 31 16.49 3.83 4.50
N ILE A 32 15.54 3.26 5.24
CA ILE A 32 15.39 3.45 6.67
C ILE A 32 15.57 2.09 7.34
N HIS A 33 16.58 1.95 8.19
CA HIS A 33 16.74 0.79 9.05
C HIS A 33 16.16 1.07 10.42
N ARG A 34 15.11 0.35 10.78
CA ARG A 34 14.53 0.41 12.13
C ARG A 34 15.15 -0.68 13.02
N PRO A 35 15.38 -0.39 14.30
CA PRO A 35 15.81 -1.44 15.22
C PRO A 35 14.71 -2.48 15.38
N ARG A 36 15.10 -3.76 15.54
CA ARG A 36 14.16 -4.90 15.65
C ARG A 36 13.10 -4.75 16.75
N ASN A 37 13.37 -3.96 17.77
CA ASN A 37 12.48 -3.70 18.90
C ASN A 37 11.76 -2.34 18.81
N ALA A 38 11.71 -1.73 17.65
CA ALA A 38 11.07 -0.44 17.47
C ALA A 38 9.54 -0.48 17.76
N GLY A 39 8.91 -1.64 17.60
CA GLY A 39 7.48 -1.80 17.83
C GLY A 39 6.60 -1.19 16.72
N GLY A 40 5.28 -1.22 16.91
CA GLY A 40 4.31 -0.62 15.99
C GLY A 40 4.12 -1.37 14.67
N GLY A 41 4.86 -2.45 14.42
CA GLY A 41 4.73 -3.26 13.19
C GLY A 41 4.82 -2.44 11.90
N LYS A 42 4.01 -2.79 10.89
CA LYS A 42 3.95 -2.09 9.60
C LYS A 42 3.58 -0.62 9.77
N SER A 43 2.57 -0.30 10.60
CA SER A 43 2.15 1.07 10.87
C SER A 43 3.26 1.91 11.49
N GLY A 44 4.02 1.38 12.46
CA GLY A 44 5.17 2.07 13.05
C GLY A 44 6.31 2.29 12.04
N ALA A 45 6.53 1.32 11.14
CA ALA A 45 7.48 1.47 10.05
C ALA A 45 7.06 2.61 9.09
N LEU A 46 5.80 2.63 8.68
CA LEU A 46 5.24 3.67 7.81
C LEU A 46 5.26 5.06 8.46
N ASN A 47 4.94 5.17 9.75
CA ASN A 47 5.03 6.44 10.49
C ASN A 47 6.48 6.94 10.59
N THR A 48 7.45 6.04 10.77
CA THR A 48 8.88 6.39 10.76
C THR A 48 9.29 7.02 9.42
N ALA A 49 8.79 6.47 8.31
CA ALA A 49 9.03 7.04 6.98
C ALA A 49 8.27 8.36 6.80
N LEU A 50 7.00 8.43 7.19
CA LEU A 50 6.13 9.61 7.02
C LEU A 50 6.79 10.88 7.56
N ALA A 51 7.47 10.77 8.71
CA ALA A 51 8.21 11.88 9.32
C ALA A 51 9.37 12.43 8.45
N GLN A 52 9.83 11.69 7.45
CA GLN A 52 10.95 12.06 6.58
C GLN A 52 10.50 12.41 5.15
N LEU A 53 9.26 12.12 4.81
CA LEU A 53 8.73 12.33 3.47
C LEU A 53 8.35 13.79 3.22
N SER A 54 8.59 14.27 2.00
CA SER A 54 8.27 15.63 1.58
C SER A 54 7.34 15.71 0.36
N GLY A 55 6.96 14.56 -0.22
CA GLY A 55 6.04 14.50 -1.36
C GLY A 55 4.59 14.82 -0.97
N ASP A 56 3.79 15.29 -1.92
CA ASP A 56 2.36 15.55 -1.71
C ASP A 56 1.52 14.28 -1.60
N TRP A 57 2.03 13.20 -2.20
CA TRP A 57 1.38 11.89 -2.26
C TRP A 57 2.33 10.78 -1.84
N LEU A 58 1.78 9.79 -1.15
CA LEU A 58 2.47 8.55 -0.78
C LEU A 58 1.79 7.38 -1.48
N LEU A 59 2.58 6.55 -2.16
CA LEU A 59 2.14 5.23 -2.61
C LEU A 59 2.77 4.18 -1.68
N VAL A 60 1.93 3.52 -0.88
CA VAL A 60 2.33 2.46 0.04
C VAL A 60 2.29 1.13 -0.69
N LEU A 61 3.39 0.39 -0.63
CA LEU A 61 3.55 -0.91 -1.28
C LEU A 61 4.17 -1.90 -0.30
N ASP A 62 3.73 -3.15 -0.39
CA ASP A 62 4.39 -4.26 0.28
C ASP A 62 5.65 -4.67 -0.48
N ALA A 63 6.58 -5.37 0.17
CA ALA A 63 7.89 -5.68 -0.40
C ALA A 63 7.82 -6.65 -1.61
N ASP A 64 6.74 -7.41 -1.72
CA ASP A 64 6.45 -8.34 -2.81
C ASP A 64 5.57 -7.73 -3.92
N ALA A 65 5.19 -6.45 -3.79
CA ALA A 65 4.34 -5.78 -4.76
C ALA A 65 5.04 -5.66 -6.12
N GLN A 66 4.32 -6.06 -7.17
CA GLN A 66 4.75 -5.85 -8.55
C GLN A 66 3.80 -4.87 -9.25
N LEU A 67 4.39 -3.93 -9.97
CA LEU A 67 3.70 -2.83 -10.63
C LEU A 67 3.94 -2.85 -12.14
N GLN A 68 2.96 -2.41 -12.90
CA GLN A 68 3.16 -2.09 -14.31
C GLN A 68 3.92 -0.78 -14.47
N GLU A 69 4.72 -0.67 -15.52
CA GLU A 69 5.58 0.50 -15.76
C GLU A 69 4.79 1.81 -15.90
N ASP A 70 3.59 1.76 -16.45
CA ASP A 70 2.70 2.92 -16.68
C ASP A 70 1.78 3.27 -15.50
N LEU A 71 1.91 2.55 -14.37
CA LEU A 71 1.00 2.72 -13.22
C LEU A 71 0.85 4.18 -12.80
N LEU A 72 1.95 4.88 -12.58
CA LEU A 72 1.90 6.26 -12.07
C LEU A 72 1.31 7.24 -13.08
N GLU A 73 1.49 6.99 -14.38
CA GLU A 73 0.90 7.78 -15.45
C GLU A 73 -0.63 7.68 -15.50
N ARG A 74 -1.19 6.59 -14.98
CA ARG A 74 -2.63 6.36 -14.87
C ARG A 74 -3.19 6.74 -13.50
N LEU A 75 -2.48 6.37 -12.43
CA LEU A 75 -2.93 6.54 -11.05
C LEU A 75 -2.99 8.01 -10.63
N VAL A 76 -1.96 8.79 -10.98
CA VAL A 76 -1.89 10.20 -10.55
C VAL A 76 -2.98 11.05 -11.21
N PRO A 77 -3.19 11.01 -12.53
CA PRO A 77 -4.32 11.72 -13.15
C PRO A 77 -5.67 11.24 -12.59
N TYR A 78 -5.88 9.93 -12.42
CA TYR A 78 -7.11 9.41 -11.83
C TYR A 78 -7.41 9.99 -10.44
N ALA A 79 -6.37 10.10 -9.58
CA ALA A 79 -6.52 10.68 -8.25
C ALA A 79 -6.85 12.18 -8.30
N LEU A 80 -6.21 12.93 -9.20
CA LEU A 80 -6.39 14.37 -9.32
C LEU A 80 -7.74 14.72 -9.96
N ASP A 81 -8.08 14.09 -11.08
CA ASP A 81 -9.30 14.37 -11.85
C ASP A 81 -10.56 13.94 -11.09
N GLY A 82 -10.46 12.83 -10.33
CA GLY A 82 -11.55 12.35 -9.47
C GLY A 82 -11.69 13.11 -8.15
N GLY A 83 -10.75 14.00 -7.81
CA GLY A 83 -10.73 14.72 -6.53
C GLY A 83 -10.54 13.80 -5.32
N TRP A 84 -9.95 12.63 -5.52
CA TRP A 84 -9.74 11.65 -4.47
C TRP A 84 -8.67 12.12 -3.48
N SER A 85 -8.92 11.88 -2.20
CA SER A 85 -7.93 12.09 -1.12
C SER A 85 -7.01 10.88 -0.96
N ALA A 86 -7.53 9.71 -1.29
CA ALA A 86 -6.76 8.47 -1.41
C ALA A 86 -7.33 7.60 -2.53
N VAL A 87 -6.52 6.68 -3.05
CA VAL A 87 -6.91 5.72 -4.08
C VAL A 87 -6.35 4.35 -3.71
N GLN A 88 -7.20 3.35 -3.66
CA GLN A 88 -6.81 1.95 -3.56
C GLN A 88 -6.62 1.39 -4.97
N LEU A 89 -5.48 0.76 -5.25
CA LEU A 89 -5.31 -0.07 -6.44
C LEU A 89 -6.04 -1.40 -6.27
N ARG A 90 -6.64 -1.92 -7.34
CA ARG A 90 -7.13 -3.30 -7.32
C ARG A 90 -5.97 -4.25 -7.04
N LYS A 91 -6.16 -5.17 -6.10
CA LYS A 91 -5.18 -6.22 -5.80
C LYS A 91 -5.37 -7.40 -6.74
N ALA A 92 -4.28 -8.03 -7.13
CA ALA A 92 -4.29 -9.25 -7.94
C ALA A 92 -3.14 -10.17 -7.52
N VAL A 93 -3.35 -11.48 -7.66
CA VAL A 93 -2.33 -12.50 -7.38
C VAL A 93 -1.51 -12.75 -8.64
N ILE A 94 -0.18 -12.83 -8.50
CA ILE A 94 0.75 -13.10 -9.61
C ILE A 94 0.54 -14.51 -10.15
N ASP A 95 0.61 -15.52 -9.27
CA ASP A 95 0.57 -16.94 -9.63
C ASP A 95 -0.76 -17.60 -9.23
N ALA A 96 -1.88 -17.01 -9.66
CA ALA A 96 -3.22 -17.46 -9.30
C ALA A 96 -3.49 -18.94 -9.63
N ASP A 97 -2.88 -19.47 -10.69
CA ASP A 97 -3.16 -20.80 -11.22
C ASP A 97 -2.26 -21.91 -10.64
N CYS A 98 -1.35 -21.62 -9.70
CA CYS A 98 -0.45 -22.62 -9.14
C CYS A 98 -1.17 -23.77 -8.44
N ASN A 99 -2.22 -23.48 -7.65
CA ASN A 99 -3.01 -24.49 -6.96
C ASN A 99 -4.38 -23.93 -6.54
N TRP A 100 -5.20 -24.78 -5.85
CA TRP A 100 -6.53 -24.36 -5.43
C TRP A 100 -6.54 -23.22 -4.41
N LEU A 101 -5.53 -23.16 -3.53
CA LEU A 101 -5.42 -22.12 -2.49
C LEU A 101 -5.09 -20.76 -3.12
N THR A 102 -4.15 -20.71 -4.07
CA THR A 102 -3.81 -19.48 -4.79
C THR A 102 -4.98 -18.97 -5.64
N ARG A 103 -5.74 -19.89 -6.25
CA ARG A 103 -7.00 -19.54 -6.96
C ARG A 103 -8.05 -18.97 -6.01
N SER A 104 -8.19 -19.55 -4.81
CA SER A 104 -9.15 -19.03 -3.82
C SER A 104 -8.80 -17.61 -3.38
N GLN A 105 -7.53 -17.32 -3.15
CA GLN A 105 -7.05 -15.97 -2.81
C GLN A 105 -7.28 -14.98 -3.96
N ALA A 106 -7.01 -15.40 -5.20
CA ALA A 106 -7.28 -14.57 -6.37
C ALA A 106 -8.78 -14.28 -6.54
N MET A 107 -9.66 -15.26 -6.28
CA MET A 107 -11.11 -15.08 -6.30
C MET A 107 -11.59 -14.12 -5.19
N GLU A 108 -11.03 -14.22 -3.98
CA GLU A 108 -11.33 -13.33 -2.88
C GLU A 108 -10.98 -11.88 -3.22
N MET A 109 -9.76 -11.64 -3.74
CA MET A 109 -9.33 -10.30 -4.18
C MET A 109 -10.20 -9.75 -5.31
N ALA A 110 -10.58 -10.60 -6.28
CA ALA A 110 -11.47 -10.19 -7.36
C ALA A 110 -12.87 -9.83 -6.85
N LEU A 111 -13.40 -10.60 -5.89
CA LEU A 111 -14.69 -10.31 -5.27
C LEU A 111 -14.65 -9.01 -4.47
N ASP A 112 -13.61 -8.79 -3.66
CA ASP A 112 -13.42 -7.52 -2.95
C ASP A 112 -13.42 -6.34 -3.93
N ALA A 113 -12.66 -6.43 -5.02
CA ALA A 113 -12.61 -5.39 -6.04
C ALA A 113 -13.99 -5.08 -6.64
N VAL A 114 -14.82 -6.10 -6.91
CA VAL A 114 -16.20 -5.91 -7.40
C VAL A 114 -17.06 -5.20 -6.35
N VAL A 115 -16.94 -5.58 -5.07
CA VAL A 115 -17.68 -4.94 -3.97
C VAL A 115 -17.28 -3.47 -3.84
N GLN A 116 -15.98 -3.16 -3.86
CA GLN A 116 -15.46 -1.80 -3.79
C GLN A 116 -15.98 -0.93 -4.95
N THR A 117 -15.94 -1.48 -6.18
CA THR A 117 -16.47 -0.80 -7.37
C THR A 117 -17.98 -0.55 -7.25
N GLY A 118 -18.73 -1.52 -6.72
CA GLY A 118 -20.16 -1.39 -6.47
C GLY A 118 -20.48 -0.28 -5.46
N ARG A 119 -19.69 -0.15 -4.39
CA ARG A 119 -19.82 0.94 -3.42
C ARG A 119 -19.62 2.30 -4.07
N LEU A 120 -18.55 2.46 -4.87
CA LEU A 120 -18.28 3.71 -5.59
C LEU A 120 -19.41 4.06 -6.56
N ALA A 121 -19.89 3.08 -7.34
CA ALA A 121 -21.01 3.26 -8.27
C ALA A 121 -22.32 3.68 -7.57
N SER A 122 -22.47 3.32 -6.29
CA SER A 122 -23.61 3.68 -5.44
C SER A 122 -23.44 5.03 -4.70
N GLY A 123 -22.40 5.79 -5.01
CA GLY A 123 -22.09 7.06 -4.34
C GLY A 123 -21.38 6.92 -2.97
N GLY A 124 -20.89 5.74 -2.65
CA GLY A 124 -20.04 5.50 -1.47
C GLY A 124 -18.55 5.72 -1.76
N ILE A 125 -17.71 5.23 -0.89
CA ILE A 125 -16.24 5.25 -1.03
C ILE A 125 -15.68 3.83 -1.10
N ALA A 126 -14.48 3.68 -1.64
CA ALA A 126 -13.67 2.48 -1.47
C ALA A 126 -13.02 2.45 -0.08
N GLU A 127 -12.47 1.31 0.28
CA GLU A 127 -11.66 1.13 1.49
C GLU A 127 -10.21 0.84 1.10
N LEU A 128 -9.26 1.28 1.92
CA LEU A 128 -7.85 0.92 1.79
C LEU A 128 -7.63 -0.54 2.21
N ARG A 129 -6.65 -1.21 1.59
CA ARG A 129 -6.39 -2.66 1.73
C ARG A 129 -4.92 -2.99 1.98
N GLY A 130 -4.17 -2.08 2.57
CA GLY A 130 -2.80 -2.29 3.04
C GLY A 130 -1.71 -2.26 1.95
N ASN A 131 -1.97 -2.75 0.75
CA ASN A 131 -1.03 -2.74 -0.38
C ASN A 131 -1.62 -1.99 -1.57
N GLY A 132 -0.81 -1.17 -2.26
CA GLY A 132 -1.28 -0.37 -3.39
C GLY A 132 -2.16 0.82 -2.99
N GLN A 133 -1.81 1.52 -1.92
CA GLN A 133 -2.54 2.68 -1.42
C GLN A 133 -1.84 3.97 -1.83
N LEU A 134 -2.45 4.78 -2.69
CA LEU A 134 -2.03 6.16 -2.93
C LEU A 134 -2.80 7.07 -1.96
N ILE A 135 -2.11 7.84 -1.15
CA ILE A 135 -2.72 8.69 -0.11
C ILE A 135 -2.12 10.09 -0.20
N ARG A 136 -2.95 11.12 -0.16
CA ARG A 136 -2.49 12.50 -0.04
C ARG A 136 -1.87 12.70 1.34
N ARG A 137 -0.59 13.12 1.38
CA ARG A 137 0.18 13.24 2.63
C ARG A 137 -0.51 14.13 3.67
N SER A 138 -0.99 15.30 3.28
CA SER A 138 -1.66 16.23 4.22
C SER A 138 -2.88 15.59 4.89
N VAL A 139 -3.68 14.82 4.13
CA VAL A 139 -4.89 14.15 4.65
C VAL A 139 -4.51 13.00 5.61
N LEU A 140 -3.43 12.28 5.31
CA LEU A 140 -2.89 11.25 6.20
C LEU A 140 -2.38 11.87 7.51
N GLU A 141 -1.61 12.96 7.44
CA GLU A 141 -1.10 13.68 8.62
C GLU A 141 -2.25 14.24 9.47
N GLU A 142 -3.25 14.88 8.87
CA GLU A 142 -4.44 15.40 9.54
C GLU A 142 -5.27 14.30 10.21
N SER A 143 -5.30 13.10 9.65
CA SER A 143 -5.97 11.94 10.24
C SER A 143 -5.17 11.27 11.37
N GLY A 144 -3.95 11.74 11.68
CA GLY A 144 -3.09 11.20 12.73
C GLY A 144 -2.11 10.10 12.29
N GLY A 145 -1.89 9.92 10.98
CA GLY A 145 -0.97 8.91 10.45
C GLY A 145 -1.53 7.49 10.50
N PHE A 146 -0.64 6.49 10.53
CA PHE A 146 -1.01 5.07 10.64
C PHE A 146 -1.18 4.68 12.12
N ASN A 147 -2.25 3.95 12.44
CA ASN A 147 -2.55 3.55 13.82
C ASN A 147 -1.74 2.29 14.19
N GLU A 148 -0.84 2.42 15.16
CA GLU A 148 0.07 1.35 15.61
C GLU A 148 -0.60 0.35 16.59
N ASP A 149 -1.78 0.70 17.11
CA ASP A 149 -2.48 -0.07 18.14
C ASP A 149 -3.58 -0.97 17.57
N THR A 150 -3.75 -1.03 16.24
CA THR A 150 -4.77 -1.85 15.59
C THR A 150 -4.19 -2.93 14.68
N VAL A 151 -4.89 -4.07 14.58
CA VAL A 151 -4.53 -5.17 13.67
C VAL A 151 -5.00 -4.89 12.23
N THR A 152 -6.06 -4.08 12.08
CA THR A 152 -6.67 -3.72 10.81
C THR A 152 -6.43 -2.23 10.52
N ASP A 153 -5.17 -1.87 10.38
CA ASP A 153 -4.71 -0.49 10.24
C ASP A 153 -5.25 0.21 8.98
N ASP A 154 -5.40 -0.52 7.89
CA ASP A 154 -5.99 -0.06 6.63
C ASP A 154 -7.49 0.26 6.75
N LEU A 155 -8.25 -0.58 7.42
CA LEU A 155 -9.66 -0.34 7.68
C LEU A 155 -9.87 0.83 8.66
N ASP A 156 -9.10 0.88 9.75
CA ASP A 156 -9.08 2.00 10.70
C ASP A 156 -8.77 3.31 9.98
N LEU A 157 -7.73 3.35 9.15
CA LEU A 157 -7.38 4.52 8.35
C LEU A 157 -8.52 4.92 7.42
N SER A 158 -9.17 3.97 6.75
CA SER A 158 -10.31 4.25 5.87
C SER A 158 -11.45 4.95 6.62
N PHE A 159 -11.78 4.51 7.84
CA PHE A 159 -12.80 5.16 8.67
C PHE A 159 -12.37 6.55 9.14
N ARG A 160 -11.12 6.71 9.56
CA ARG A 160 -10.60 8.03 9.96
C ARG A 160 -10.61 9.02 8.80
N LEU A 161 -10.19 8.60 7.61
CA LEU A 161 -10.27 9.41 6.41
C LEU A 161 -11.72 9.82 6.11
N LEU A 162 -12.66 8.89 6.18
CA LEU A 162 -14.08 9.17 5.97
C LEU A 162 -14.63 10.18 6.99
N THR A 163 -14.28 10.06 8.27
CA THR A 163 -14.73 11.01 9.32
C THR A 163 -14.18 12.41 9.13
N HIS A 164 -13.06 12.56 8.42
CA HIS A 164 -12.49 13.84 8.02
C HIS A 164 -13.01 14.34 6.65
N GLY A 165 -14.03 13.66 6.09
CA GLY A 165 -14.62 14.03 4.80
C GLY A 165 -13.74 13.71 3.59
N ALA A 166 -12.70 12.90 3.78
CA ALA A 166 -11.82 12.47 2.70
C ALA A 166 -12.48 11.38 1.85
N LEU A 167 -12.36 11.50 0.53
CA LEU A 167 -12.92 10.55 -0.41
C LEU A 167 -11.83 9.54 -0.83
N VAL A 168 -12.18 8.25 -0.76
CA VAL A 168 -11.33 7.15 -1.19
C VAL A 168 -11.89 6.55 -2.48
N GLY A 169 -11.09 6.64 -3.55
CA GLY A 169 -11.39 6.02 -4.84
C GLY A 169 -10.75 4.64 -5.00
N MET A 170 -11.03 3.97 -6.12
CA MET A 170 -10.39 2.72 -6.48
C MET A 170 -10.00 2.74 -7.95
N LEU A 171 -8.72 2.48 -8.26
CA LEU A 171 -8.27 2.27 -9.62
C LEU A 171 -8.32 0.78 -9.94
N TRP A 172 -9.12 0.44 -10.97
CA TRP A 172 -9.30 -0.96 -11.38
C TRP A 172 -8.10 -1.52 -12.14
N ASP A 173 -7.53 -0.71 -13.02
CA ASP A 173 -6.44 -1.12 -13.92
C ASP A 173 -5.46 0.04 -14.15
N PRO A 174 -4.15 -0.19 -13.99
CA PRO A 174 -3.47 -1.45 -13.66
C PRO A 174 -3.61 -1.83 -12.17
N PRO A 175 -3.57 -3.15 -11.85
CA PRO A 175 -3.59 -3.61 -10.48
C PRO A 175 -2.21 -3.49 -9.81
N VAL A 176 -2.18 -3.52 -8.48
CA VAL A 176 -1.01 -3.98 -7.74
C VAL A 176 -1.06 -5.50 -7.66
N GLN A 177 0.03 -6.16 -8.02
CA GLN A 177 0.15 -7.61 -7.95
C GLN A 177 0.97 -8.01 -6.73
N GLU A 178 0.59 -9.09 -6.08
CA GLU A 178 1.29 -9.63 -4.90
C GLU A 178 1.37 -11.16 -4.98
N GLU A 179 2.32 -11.73 -4.24
CA GLU A 179 2.46 -13.18 -4.16
C GLU A 179 1.33 -13.79 -3.33
N ALA A 180 0.77 -14.90 -3.81
CA ALA A 180 -0.16 -15.67 -3.01
C ALA A 180 0.58 -16.57 -2.02
N VAL A 181 -0.05 -16.85 -0.89
CA VAL A 181 0.43 -17.87 0.05
C VAL A 181 0.28 -19.25 -0.60
N PRO A 182 1.39 -19.95 -0.90
CA PRO A 182 1.33 -21.17 -1.72
C PRO A 182 0.89 -22.43 -0.97
N GLY A 183 0.80 -22.39 0.35
CA GLY A 183 0.46 -23.56 1.17
C GLY A 183 -0.08 -23.21 2.55
N LEU A 184 -0.88 -24.13 3.11
CA LEU A 184 -1.55 -23.95 4.42
C LEU A 184 -0.58 -23.77 5.62
N GLN A 185 0.70 -24.14 5.47
CA GLN A 185 1.71 -23.97 6.52
C GLN A 185 2.22 -22.51 6.62
N ALA A 186 1.93 -21.69 5.63
CA ALA A 186 2.34 -20.30 5.58
C ALA A 186 1.16 -19.33 5.85
N LEU A 187 -0.04 -19.88 6.09
CA LEU A 187 -1.19 -19.16 6.62
C LEU A 187 -1.14 -19.11 8.15
#